data_4ada2fe1b7647614725cc6b7c338e36f
#
_entry.id   4ada2fe1b7647614725cc6b7c338e36f
#
_cell.length_a   1.000
_cell.length_b   1.000
_cell.length_c   1.000
_cell.angle_alpha   90.00
_cell.angle_beta   90.00
_cell.angle_gamma   90.00
#
_symmetry.space_group_name_H-M   'P 1'
#
loop_
_entity.id
_entity.type
_entity.pdbx_description
1 polymer ?
#
loop_
_entity_poly.entity_id
_entity_poly.type
_entity_poly.pdbx_seq_one_letter_code
_entity_poly.pdbx_strand_id
1 'polypeptide(L)'
;MGRFLFTPGVLTPSFFNDDSLFEVLSAKGVDGCDLADISIAGCQEPLIMGKDNGNTTNSWLNLPKILEMTLTGGVSAITGEKLVDVEVCKLENVREEFWKNVKKFVAAMGEAANGASAALSTQRVPFLSCLMGGLENGIDARDIHAQGTKYNGSGCLIHGVSVIADSFSAIDKLLAERPQ
;
A
#
# COMPACT_ATOMS: atom_id res chain seq x y z
N MET A 1 -24.58 5.20 -22.95
CA MET A 1 -24.15 4.68 -21.65
C MET A 1 -23.21 5.63 -20.90
N GLY A 2 -22.32 6.37 -21.56
CA GLY A 2 -21.34 7.26 -20.91
C GLY A 2 -21.92 8.43 -20.08
N ARG A 3 -23.10 8.95 -20.42
CA ARG A 3 -23.68 10.11 -19.71
C ARG A 3 -24.06 9.86 -18.24
N PHE A 4 -24.34 8.61 -17.87
CA PHE A 4 -24.75 8.26 -16.50
C PHE A 4 -23.57 8.21 -15.52
N LEU A 5 -22.37 7.95 -16.02
CA LEU A 5 -21.17 7.79 -15.19
C LEU A 5 -20.57 9.13 -14.72
N PHE A 6 -20.95 10.23 -15.36
CA PHE A 6 -20.37 11.55 -15.10
C PHE A 6 -21.33 12.53 -14.42
N THR A 7 -22.43 12.06 -13.88
CA THR A 7 -23.36 12.93 -13.14
C THR A 7 -22.73 13.29 -11.79
N PRO A 8 -22.48 14.57 -11.50
CA PRO A 8 -21.87 14.99 -10.25
C PRO A 8 -22.67 14.49 -9.04
N GLY A 9 -21.96 13.88 -8.07
CA GLY A 9 -22.54 13.46 -6.80
C GLY A 9 -23.13 12.05 -6.75
N VAL A 10 -23.12 11.28 -7.85
CA VAL A 10 -23.68 9.92 -7.86
C VAL A 10 -22.60 8.85 -7.85
N LEU A 11 -21.58 8.99 -8.67
CA LEU A 11 -20.46 8.04 -8.78
C LEU A 11 -19.17 8.79 -9.15
N THR A 12 -18.07 8.43 -8.54
CA THR A 12 -16.74 8.88 -8.95
C THR A 12 -16.01 7.71 -9.59
N PRO A 13 -16.10 7.53 -10.93
CA PRO A 13 -15.42 6.44 -11.60
C PRO A 13 -13.91 6.66 -11.59
N SER A 14 -13.14 5.58 -11.38
CA SER A 14 -11.71 5.57 -11.64
C SER A 14 -11.47 5.19 -13.10
N PHE A 15 -10.60 5.95 -13.76
CA PHE A 15 -10.17 5.67 -15.12
C PHE A 15 -8.73 5.19 -15.12
N PHE A 16 -8.51 4.11 -15.84
CA PHE A 16 -7.17 3.58 -16.09
C PHE A 16 -6.88 3.75 -17.59
N ASN A 17 -5.72 4.31 -17.88
CA ASN A 17 -5.25 4.49 -19.24
C ASN A 17 -4.32 3.32 -19.58
N ASP A 18 -4.67 2.53 -20.59
CA ASP A 18 -3.90 1.37 -21.01
C ASP A 18 -2.47 1.74 -21.39
N ASP A 19 -2.25 2.84 -22.10
CA ASP A 19 -0.90 3.28 -22.49
C ASP A 19 -0.02 3.50 -21.27
N SER A 20 -0.54 4.19 -20.25
CA SER A 20 0.21 4.45 -19.01
C SER A 20 0.44 3.18 -18.21
N LEU A 21 -0.55 2.28 -18.15
CA LEU A 21 -0.41 0.99 -17.47
C LEU A 21 0.62 0.11 -18.17
N PHE A 22 0.58 0.04 -19.49
CA PHE A 22 1.52 -0.75 -20.30
C PHE A 22 2.95 -0.25 -20.10
N GLU A 23 3.16 1.06 -20.12
CA GLU A 23 4.48 1.65 -19.87
C GLU A 23 5.00 1.29 -18.47
N VAL A 24 4.19 1.52 -17.43
CA VAL A 24 4.58 1.26 -16.03
C VAL A 24 4.82 -0.22 -15.78
N LEU A 25 3.94 -1.10 -16.27
CA LEU A 25 4.07 -2.54 -16.03
C LEU A 25 5.22 -3.14 -16.82
N SER A 26 5.45 -2.68 -18.06
CA SER A 26 6.64 -3.06 -18.84
C SER A 26 7.93 -2.64 -18.14
N ALA A 27 7.98 -1.43 -17.58
CA ALA A 27 9.13 -0.96 -16.82
C ALA A 27 9.37 -1.77 -15.54
N LYS A 28 8.33 -2.42 -15.00
CA LYS A 28 8.40 -3.37 -13.87
C LYS A 28 8.72 -4.81 -14.28
N GLY A 29 8.92 -5.08 -15.56
CA GLY A 29 9.30 -6.40 -16.06
C GLY A 29 8.13 -7.30 -16.45
N VAL A 30 6.93 -6.74 -16.64
CA VAL A 30 5.82 -7.49 -17.24
C VAL A 30 6.07 -7.70 -18.73
N ASP A 31 5.96 -8.92 -19.18
CA ASP A 31 6.15 -9.26 -20.60
C ASP A 31 5.07 -8.64 -21.48
N GLY A 32 5.47 -8.16 -22.66
CA GLY A 32 4.55 -7.46 -23.57
C GLY A 32 3.35 -8.31 -24.00
N CYS A 33 3.49 -9.63 -24.09
CA CYS A 33 2.38 -10.52 -24.42
C CYS A 33 1.35 -10.66 -23.30
N ASP A 34 1.71 -10.33 -22.06
CA ASP A 34 0.84 -10.43 -20.89
C ASP A 34 0.08 -9.12 -20.59
N LEU A 35 0.49 -8.02 -21.22
CA LEU A 35 -0.16 -6.72 -21.00
C LEU A 35 -1.63 -6.71 -21.42
N ALA A 36 -2.02 -7.53 -22.38
CA ALA A 36 -3.40 -7.68 -22.80
C ALA A 36 -4.30 -8.34 -21.72
N ASP A 37 -3.69 -9.03 -20.75
CA ASP A 37 -4.39 -9.72 -19.67
C ASP A 37 -4.51 -8.85 -18.40
N ILE A 38 -4.24 -7.54 -18.48
CA ILE A 38 -4.39 -6.62 -17.35
C ILE A 38 -5.85 -6.56 -16.91
N SER A 39 -6.05 -6.65 -15.62
CA SER A 39 -7.32 -6.39 -14.95
C SER A 39 -7.09 -5.55 -13.70
N ILE A 40 -8.11 -4.84 -13.28
CA ILE A 40 -8.07 -4.05 -12.05
C ILE A 40 -8.79 -4.82 -10.96
N ALA A 41 -8.05 -5.19 -9.93
CA ALA A 41 -8.61 -5.82 -8.75
C ALA A 41 -8.87 -4.78 -7.64
N GLY A 42 -9.79 -5.08 -6.76
CA GLY A 42 -10.10 -4.26 -5.61
C GLY A 42 -10.44 -2.83 -5.98
N CYS A 43 -9.65 -1.88 -5.48
CA CYS A 43 -9.91 -0.46 -5.67
C CYS A 43 -9.17 0.10 -6.89
N GLN A 44 -7.86 -0.16 -7.01
CA GLN A 44 -6.99 0.41 -8.06
C GLN A 44 -5.74 -0.46 -8.31
N GLU A 45 -5.82 -1.77 -8.12
CA GLU A 45 -4.68 -2.66 -8.21
C GLU A 45 -4.60 -3.31 -9.61
N PRO A 46 -3.67 -2.88 -10.48
CA PRO A 46 -3.44 -3.56 -11.76
C PRO A 46 -2.80 -4.92 -11.53
N LEU A 47 -3.42 -5.96 -12.07
CA LEU A 47 -2.94 -7.34 -12.00
C LEU A 47 -2.96 -7.96 -13.39
N ILE A 48 -2.12 -8.98 -13.60
CA ILE A 48 -2.14 -9.82 -14.79
C ILE A 48 -2.99 -11.06 -14.49
N MET A 49 -4.14 -11.18 -15.12
CA MET A 49 -5.09 -12.27 -14.85
C MET A 49 -4.47 -13.63 -15.06
N GLY A 50 -4.64 -14.50 -14.06
CA GLY A 50 -4.14 -15.87 -14.10
C GLY A 50 -2.61 -16.02 -13.98
N LYS A 51 -1.87 -14.92 -13.85
CA LYS A 51 -0.40 -14.92 -13.82
C LYS A 51 0.19 -14.14 -12.65
N ASP A 52 -0.64 -13.37 -11.93
CA ASP A 52 -0.22 -12.56 -10.79
C ASP A 52 -0.94 -13.02 -9.52
N ASN A 53 -0.18 -13.25 -8.47
CA ASN A 53 -0.75 -13.55 -7.17
C ASN A 53 -1.18 -12.24 -6.50
N GLY A 54 -2.44 -11.93 -6.61
CA GLY A 54 -3.06 -10.68 -6.18
C GLY A 54 -3.06 -10.42 -4.67
N ASN A 55 -1.92 -10.51 -4.01
CA ASN A 55 -1.77 -10.13 -2.60
C ASN A 55 -1.71 -8.60 -2.47
N THR A 56 -2.81 -7.94 -2.84
CA THR A 56 -2.88 -6.49 -3.02
C THR A 56 -3.03 -5.70 -1.72
N THR A 57 -3.40 -6.37 -0.62
CA THR A 57 -3.65 -5.74 0.68
C THR A 57 -2.87 -6.40 1.80
N ASN A 58 -1.61 -6.70 1.55
CA ASN A 58 -0.76 -7.39 2.51
C ASN A 58 -0.47 -6.55 3.76
N SER A 59 -0.46 -5.24 3.63
CA SER A 59 -0.26 -4.32 4.75
C SER A 59 -0.82 -2.93 4.48
N TRP A 60 -1.03 -2.17 5.57
CA TRP A 60 -1.65 -0.85 5.54
C TRP A 60 -0.81 0.13 6.36
N LEU A 61 -0.49 1.27 5.77
CA LEU A 61 0.23 2.35 6.44
C LEU A 61 -0.68 3.57 6.59
N ASN A 62 -0.97 3.95 7.83
CA ASN A 62 -1.75 5.13 8.16
C ASN A 62 -0.83 6.30 8.52
N LEU A 63 -0.54 7.16 7.54
CA LEU A 63 0.34 8.31 7.72
C LEU A 63 -0.17 9.32 8.78
N PRO A 64 -1.47 9.69 8.81
CA PRO A 64 -2.00 10.54 9.89
C PRO A 64 -1.75 9.98 11.28
N LYS A 65 -1.87 8.66 11.46
CA LYS A 65 -1.58 8.03 12.75
C LYS A 65 -0.11 8.11 13.12
N ILE A 66 0.79 8.00 12.16
CA ILE A 66 2.23 8.18 12.38
C ILE A 66 2.53 9.64 12.79
N LEU A 67 1.88 10.62 12.15
CA LEU A 67 2.04 12.02 12.54
C LEU A 67 1.53 12.26 13.97
N GLU A 68 0.36 11.71 14.31
CA GLU A 68 -0.17 11.76 15.66
C GLU A 68 0.83 11.17 16.68
N MET A 69 1.35 9.96 16.44
CA MET A 69 2.35 9.33 17.30
C MET A 69 3.63 10.18 17.43
N THR A 70 4.04 10.83 16.35
CA THR A 70 5.20 11.72 16.35
C THR A 70 4.99 12.94 17.24
N LEU A 71 3.79 13.52 17.22
CA LEU A 71 3.44 14.70 18.02
C LEU A 71 3.17 14.38 19.50
N THR A 72 2.64 13.19 19.77
CA THR A 72 2.20 12.79 21.14
C THR A 72 3.21 11.94 21.89
N GLY A 73 4.36 11.66 21.31
CA GLY A 73 5.33 10.72 21.92
C GLY A 73 4.85 9.27 21.95
N GLY A 74 4.10 8.87 20.93
CA GLY A 74 3.58 7.52 20.80
C GLY A 74 2.27 7.23 21.51
N VAL A 75 1.61 8.26 22.05
CA VAL A 75 0.32 8.12 22.74
C VAL A 75 -0.83 8.32 21.77
N SER A 76 -1.78 7.40 21.76
CA SER A 76 -3.00 7.51 20.94
C SER A 76 -3.94 8.58 21.54
N ALA A 77 -4.33 9.57 20.73
CA ALA A 77 -5.31 10.57 21.15
C ALA A 77 -6.72 9.98 21.37
N ILE A 78 -6.99 8.81 20.78
CA ILE A 78 -8.30 8.15 20.91
C ILE A 78 -8.38 7.33 22.20
N THR A 79 -7.34 6.52 22.48
CA THR A 79 -7.36 5.57 23.61
C THR A 79 -6.60 6.07 24.84
N GLY A 80 -5.71 7.05 24.67
CA GLY A 80 -4.79 7.49 25.72
C GLY A 80 -3.64 6.50 26.01
N GLU A 81 -3.58 5.39 25.28
CA GLU A 81 -2.56 4.37 25.49
C GLU A 81 -1.28 4.71 24.71
N LYS A 82 -0.14 4.39 25.30
CA LYS A 82 1.15 4.46 24.58
C LYS A 82 1.29 3.25 23.66
N LEU A 83 1.19 3.47 22.36
CA LEU A 83 1.21 2.42 21.36
C LEU A 83 2.63 2.12 20.84
N VAL A 84 3.52 3.10 20.88
CA VAL A 84 4.88 2.98 20.36
C VAL A 84 5.82 3.87 21.17
N ASP A 85 7.07 3.46 21.27
CA ASP A 85 8.09 4.25 21.97
C ASP A 85 8.80 5.19 20.99
N VAL A 86 8.30 6.42 20.98
CA VAL A 86 8.89 7.56 20.27
C VAL A 86 8.91 8.77 21.21
N GLU A 87 9.91 9.62 21.04
CA GLU A 87 10.00 10.85 21.82
C GLU A 87 9.03 11.92 21.28
N VAL A 88 8.50 12.74 22.18
CA VAL A 88 7.70 13.91 21.79
C VAL A 88 8.62 14.90 21.07
N CYS A 89 8.27 15.26 19.86
CA CYS A 89 9.06 16.22 19.10
C CYS A 89 8.52 17.65 19.21
N LYS A 90 9.40 18.64 19.03
CA LYS A 90 8.99 20.03 18.83
C LYS A 90 8.42 20.21 17.42
N LEU A 91 7.48 21.16 17.27
CA LEU A 91 6.83 21.41 15.97
C LEU A 91 7.83 21.79 14.87
N GLU A 92 8.93 22.45 15.24
CA GLU A 92 9.99 22.85 14.31
C GLU A 92 10.66 21.63 13.64
N ASN A 93 10.75 20.52 14.36
CA ASN A 93 11.42 19.29 13.91
C ASN A 93 10.43 18.22 13.42
N VAL A 94 9.12 18.50 13.42
CA VAL A 94 8.09 17.47 13.17
C VAL A 94 8.23 16.78 11.82
N ARG A 95 8.66 17.50 10.79
CA ARG A 95 8.83 16.89 9.44
C ARG A 95 9.94 15.84 9.44
N GLU A 96 11.06 16.15 10.06
CA GLU A 96 12.21 15.23 10.13
C GLU A 96 11.85 13.99 10.96
N GLU A 97 11.29 14.20 12.16
CA GLU A 97 10.90 13.10 13.05
C GLU A 97 9.76 12.26 12.46
N PHE A 98 8.81 12.88 11.77
CA PHE A 98 7.77 12.15 11.04
C PHE A 98 8.38 11.17 10.03
N TRP A 99 9.32 11.63 9.19
CA TRP A 99 9.94 10.75 8.19
C TRP A 99 10.83 9.66 8.82
N LYS A 100 11.47 9.93 9.95
CA LYS A 100 12.17 8.90 10.72
C LYS A 100 11.19 7.82 11.20
N ASN A 101 10.05 8.25 11.74
CA ASN A 101 9.02 7.33 12.20
C ASN A 101 8.37 6.57 11.04
N VAL A 102 8.08 7.22 9.91
CA VAL A 102 7.59 6.53 8.70
C VAL A 102 8.53 5.40 8.31
N LYS A 103 9.85 5.63 8.28
CA LYS A 103 10.84 4.58 7.97
C LYS A 103 10.78 3.41 8.95
N LYS A 104 10.64 3.68 10.26
CA LYS A 104 10.48 2.63 11.28
C LYS A 104 9.21 1.81 11.06
N PHE A 105 8.08 2.47 10.83
CA PHE A 105 6.81 1.79 10.59
C PHE A 105 6.81 1.00 9.28
N VAL A 106 7.43 1.51 8.22
CA VAL A 106 7.59 0.78 6.96
C VAL A 106 8.44 -0.47 7.15
N ALA A 107 9.53 -0.40 7.89
CA ALA A 107 10.36 -1.57 8.20
C ALA A 107 9.57 -2.63 8.99
N ALA A 108 8.91 -2.22 10.08
CA ALA A 108 8.08 -3.12 10.89
C ALA A 108 6.90 -3.72 10.09
N MET A 109 6.28 -2.93 9.21
CA MET A 109 5.24 -3.38 8.30
C MET A 109 5.76 -4.45 7.34
N GLY A 110 6.95 -4.25 6.76
CA GLY A 110 7.59 -5.23 5.88
C GLY A 110 7.90 -6.55 6.59
N GLU A 111 8.42 -6.49 7.81
CA GLU A 111 8.65 -7.68 8.63
C GLU A 111 7.36 -8.43 8.95
N ALA A 112 6.31 -7.71 9.36
CA ALA A 112 5.00 -8.29 9.66
C ALA A 112 4.37 -8.92 8.41
N ALA A 113 4.44 -8.25 7.26
CA ALA A 113 3.94 -8.75 5.99
C ALA A 113 4.66 -10.02 5.53
N ASN A 114 5.99 -10.05 5.67
CA ASN A 114 6.80 -11.22 5.36
C ASN A 114 6.48 -12.39 6.32
N GLY A 115 6.30 -12.10 7.61
CA GLY A 115 5.89 -13.09 8.60
C GLY A 115 4.50 -13.69 8.30
N ALA A 116 3.54 -12.85 7.92
CA ALA A 116 2.21 -13.30 7.50
C ALA A 116 2.27 -14.16 6.23
N SER A 117 3.05 -13.75 5.23
CA SER A 117 3.26 -14.53 4.00
C SER A 117 3.91 -15.88 4.29
N ALA A 118 4.91 -15.92 5.16
CA ALA A 118 5.54 -17.16 5.60
C ALA A 118 4.55 -18.10 6.32
N ALA A 119 3.71 -17.57 7.20
CA ALA A 119 2.67 -18.34 7.87
C ALA A 119 1.64 -18.89 6.87
N LEU A 120 1.18 -18.06 5.93
CA LEU A 120 0.21 -18.48 4.91
C LEU A 120 0.78 -19.52 3.94
N SER A 121 2.09 -19.49 3.66
CA SER A 121 2.73 -20.47 2.76
C SER A 121 2.69 -21.91 3.28
N THR A 122 2.46 -22.10 4.58
CA THR A 122 2.25 -23.42 5.17
C THR A 122 0.93 -24.06 4.76
N GLN A 123 -0.03 -23.25 4.31
CA GLN A 123 -1.35 -23.67 3.86
C GLN A 123 -1.41 -23.70 2.34
N ARG A 124 -1.22 -24.85 1.75
CA ARG A 124 -1.24 -25.03 0.31
C ARG A 124 -2.63 -24.78 -0.27
N VAL A 125 -2.65 -24.21 -1.49
CA VAL A 125 -3.87 -23.84 -2.22
C VAL A 125 -3.88 -24.46 -3.63
N PRO A 126 -3.97 -25.78 -3.75
CA PRO A 126 -3.77 -26.48 -5.03
C PRO A 126 -4.79 -26.03 -6.09
N PHE A 127 -6.03 -25.76 -5.72
CA PHE A 127 -7.06 -25.31 -6.66
C PHE A 127 -6.70 -23.93 -7.24
N LEU A 128 -6.33 -22.98 -6.39
CA LEU A 128 -5.88 -21.66 -6.85
C LEU A 128 -4.61 -21.79 -7.70
N SER A 129 -3.66 -22.61 -7.27
CA SER A 129 -2.41 -22.83 -7.97
C SER A 129 -2.61 -23.34 -9.40
N CYS A 130 -3.59 -24.23 -9.61
CA CYS A 130 -3.96 -24.72 -10.93
C CYS A 130 -4.45 -23.59 -11.86
N LEU A 131 -5.13 -22.59 -11.33
CA LEU A 131 -5.69 -21.46 -12.10
C LEU A 131 -4.69 -20.33 -12.31
N MET A 132 -3.59 -20.32 -11.55
CA MET A 132 -2.62 -19.23 -11.49
C MET A 132 -1.23 -19.62 -12.01
N GLY A 133 -1.16 -20.57 -12.94
CA GLY A 133 0.10 -21.02 -13.55
C GLY A 133 0.85 -22.12 -12.79
N GLY A 134 0.36 -22.54 -11.63
CA GLY A 134 1.00 -23.59 -10.83
C GLY A 134 1.06 -24.97 -11.51
N LEU A 135 0.17 -25.25 -12.48
CA LEU A 135 0.22 -26.46 -13.28
C LEU A 135 1.48 -26.54 -14.16
N GLU A 136 1.90 -25.42 -14.71
CA GLU A 136 3.09 -25.35 -15.56
C GLU A 136 4.37 -25.54 -14.75
N ASN A 137 4.39 -24.97 -13.54
CA ASN A 137 5.59 -24.93 -12.70
C ASN A 137 5.63 -26.05 -11.64
N GLY A 138 4.50 -26.70 -11.36
CA GLY A 138 4.38 -27.67 -10.27
C GLY A 138 4.57 -27.05 -8.87
N ILE A 139 4.35 -25.75 -8.72
CA ILE A 139 4.63 -24.98 -7.52
C ILE A 139 3.33 -24.36 -7.01
N ASP A 140 3.13 -24.42 -5.69
CA ASP A 140 1.97 -23.80 -5.07
C ASP A 140 2.02 -22.27 -5.15
N ALA A 141 0.89 -21.62 -5.43
CA ALA A 141 0.80 -20.17 -5.56
C ALA A 141 1.20 -19.41 -4.28
N ARG A 142 1.19 -20.06 -3.13
CA ARG A 142 1.61 -19.50 -1.84
C ARG A 142 3.06 -19.83 -1.45
N ASP A 143 3.82 -20.50 -2.31
CA ASP A 143 5.22 -20.77 -2.03
C ASP A 143 6.01 -19.45 -1.99
N ILE A 144 6.72 -19.20 -0.89
CA ILE A 144 7.51 -17.98 -0.69
C ILE A 144 8.94 -18.07 -1.22
N HIS A 145 9.40 -19.27 -1.55
CA HIS A 145 10.77 -19.50 -2.02
C HIS A 145 10.85 -19.66 -3.54
N ALA A 146 9.75 -20.12 -4.13
CA ALA A 146 9.64 -20.28 -5.56
C ALA A 146 8.29 -19.68 -5.97
N GLN A 147 8.28 -18.69 -6.81
CA GLN A 147 7.03 -18.05 -7.26
C GLN A 147 6.16 -19.06 -8.00
N GLY A 148 5.05 -19.45 -7.38
CA GLY A 148 4.05 -20.34 -7.98
C GLY A 148 3.28 -19.67 -9.13
N THR A 149 3.31 -18.36 -9.20
CA THR A 149 2.76 -17.55 -10.29
C THR A 149 3.86 -16.87 -11.07
N LYS A 150 3.60 -16.48 -12.32
CA LYS A 150 4.58 -15.79 -13.17
C LYS A 150 5.01 -14.45 -12.58
N TYR A 151 4.05 -13.70 -12.05
CA TYR A 151 4.28 -12.44 -11.33
C TYR A 151 3.87 -12.60 -9.88
N ASN A 152 4.68 -12.08 -8.98
CA ASN A 152 4.40 -12.15 -7.56
C ASN A 152 4.76 -10.84 -6.90
N GLY A 153 3.80 -10.21 -6.26
CA GLY A 153 3.97 -8.93 -5.61
C GLY A 153 3.19 -8.86 -4.31
N SER A 154 3.62 -7.96 -3.43
CA SER A 154 2.89 -7.58 -2.22
C SER A 154 2.42 -6.15 -2.35
N GLY A 155 1.12 -5.94 -2.27
CA GLY A 155 0.51 -4.61 -2.23
C GLY A 155 0.52 -4.05 -0.82
N CYS A 156 1.01 -2.82 -0.68
CA CYS A 156 0.94 -2.07 0.57
C CYS A 156 0.11 -0.81 0.32
N LEU A 157 -0.94 -0.64 1.10
CA LEU A 157 -1.80 0.53 1.00
C LEU A 157 -1.28 1.65 1.90
N ILE A 158 -1.18 2.85 1.34
CA ILE A 158 -0.77 4.05 2.07
C ILE A 158 -1.96 5.00 2.14
N HIS A 159 -2.37 5.35 3.35
CA HIS A 159 -3.51 6.21 3.60
C HIS A 159 -3.12 7.57 4.14
N GLY A 160 -3.91 8.60 3.75
CA GLY A 160 -3.88 9.91 4.35
C GLY A 160 -2.82 10.87 3.82
N VAL A 161 -2.34 10.70 2.59
CA VAL A 161 -1.33 11.60 1.97
C VAL A 161 -1.84 13.04 1.95
N SER A 162 -3.08 13.29 1.53
CA SER A 162 -3.69 14.63 1.53
C SER A 162 -3.80 15.22 2.94
N VAL A 163 -4.19 14.41 3.91
CA VAL A 163 -4.26 14.82 5.33
C VAL A 163 -2.88 15.25 5.85
N ILE A 164 -1.82 14.55 5.45
CA ILE A 164 -0.44 14.94 5.83
C ILE A 164 -0.03 16.24 5.18
N ALA A 165 -0.37 16.46 3.90
CA ALA A 165 -0.09 17.72 3.21
C ALA A 165 -0.78 18.90 3.90
N ASP A 166 -2.06 18.76 4.23
CA ASP A 166 -2.84 19.78 4.95
C ASP A 166 -2.31 20.01 6.37
N SER A 167 -1.95 18.93 7.07
CA SER A 167 -1.39 19.00 8.42
C SER A 167 -0.06 19.77 8.44
N PHE A 168 0.83 19.49 7.50
CA PHE A 168 2.08 20.22 7.40
C PHE A 168 1.89 21.69 7.02
N SER A 169 0.94 21.99 6.14
CA SER A 169 0.58 23.38 5.82
C SER A 169 0.05 24.13 7.05
N ALA A 170 -0.77 23.47 7.85
CA ALA A 170 -1.25 24.05 9.12
C ALA A 170 -0.12 24.28 10.14
N ILE A 171 0.81 23.34 10.25
CA ILE A 171 1.97 23.47 11.14
C ILE A 171 2.86 24.63 10.70
N ASP A 172 3.16 24.76 9.40
CA ASP A 172 3.96 25.87 8.87
C ASP A 172 3.30 27.23 9.19
N LYS A 173 2.00 27.32 9.03
CA LYS A 173 1.24 28.53 9.38
C LYS A 173 1.34 28.85 10.88
N LEU A 174 1.15 27.86 11.74
CA LEU A 174 1.28 28.02 13.18
C LEU A 174 2.68 28.48 13.59
N LEU A 175 3.72 27.96 12.96
CA LEU A 175 5.12 28.36 13.22
C LEU A 175 5.39 29.79 12.76
N ALA A 176 4.82 30.20 11.63
CA ALA A 176 4.97 31.58 11.11
C ALA A 176 4.22 32.64 11.94
N GLU A 177 3.09 32.25 12.57
CA GLU A 177 2.25 33.16 13.38
C GLU A 177 2.67 33.20 14.87
N ARG A 178 3.64 32.39 15.31
CA ARG A 178 4.15 32.44 16.68
C ARG A 178 4.87 33.77 16.94
N PRO A 179 4.51 34.52 17.98
CA PRO A 179 5.30 35.67 18.40
C PRO A 179 6.69 35.17 18.85
N GLN A 180 7.71 35.87 18.37
CA GLN A 180 9.11 35.65 18.78
C GLN A 180 9.31 35.95 20.26
#